data_8ca2e969a8e69ab74e179440e6e0aa6c
#
_entry.id   8ca2e969a8e69ab74e179440e6e0aa6c
#
_cell.length_a   1.000
_cell.length_b   1.000
_cell.length_c   1.000
_cell.angle_alpha   90.00
_cell.angle_beta   90.00
_cell.angle_gamma   90.00
#
_symmetry.space_group_name_H-M   'P 1'
#
loop_
_entity.id
_entity.type
_entity.pdbx_description
1 polymer ?
#
loop_
_entity_poly.entity_id
_entity_poly.type
_entity_poly.pdbx_seq_one_letter_code
_entity_poly.pdbx_strand_id
1 'polypeptide(L)'
;MSKIAEYEGADVLADVLDSLRLRGRFFCQTELSAPWSLGFAAGFFAHFHVVERGNCWLQIDGVPDAVASKEGDLVVVIPRGQGYQLSDRPGTPPVSLAELIGNSQGGLRAVIKHGGGGSQTELICGAFEYQGPQANAALAVLPLWIRVPKRERHANEWLNSTLRFLRKETKQASLGSETIVARLIDVIFVEAVRTWLKDQPRGSAGWLGALRDPAIGAALGLLHKNPEKAWTVPSLAAQVGMSRSPFAARFAGLVGQSPMSYLKHWRLQLAARLLRDQNLSLATIAEQVGYESAAAFSRVFKREFRVSPGQYRRKAQKKVT
;
A
#
# COMPACT_ATOMS: atom_id res chain seq x y z
N MET A 1 -14.43 23.54 17.26
CA MET A 1 -14.72 23.24 15.84
C MET A 1 -13.54 23.69 15.02
N SER A 2 -12.57 22.80 14.80
CA SER A 2 -11.37 23.08 13.99
C SER A 2 -11.70 22.67 12.56
N LYS A 3 -11.83 23.64 11.65
CA LYS A 3 -11.88 23.42 10.22
C LYS A 3 -10.62 22.65 9.83
N ILE A 4 -10.79 21.40 9.41
CA ILE A 4 -9.79 20.70 8.60
C ILE A 4 -9.65 21.59 7.36
N ALA A 5 -8.50 22.23 7.20
CA ALA A 5 -8.20 22.98 5.97
C ALA A 5 -8.40 21.99 4.82
N GLU A 6 -9.38 22.27 3.97
CA GLU A 6 -9.58 21.56 2.72
C GLU A 6 -8.27 21.64 1.95
N TYR A 7 -7.64 20.49 1.77
CA TYR A 7 -6.46 20.34 0.94
C TYR A 7 -6.90 20.60 -0.52
N GLU A 8 -6.81 21.84 -0.98
CA GLU A 8 -6.80 22.17 -2.42
C GLU A 8 -5.47 21.75 -3.08
N GLY A 9 -4.68 20.89 -2.45
CA GLY A 9 -3.41 20.37 -2.93
C GLY A 9 -3.57 19.00 -3.59
N ALA A 10 -2.63 18.63 -4.46
CA ALA A 10 -2.54 17.29 -5.02
C ALA A 10 -2.66 16.23 -3.90
N ASP A 11 -3.48 15.21 -4.12
CA ASP A 11 -3.61 14.11 -3.16
C ASP A 11 -2.35 13.23 -3.25
N VAL A 12 -1.31 13.65 -2.50
CA VAL A 12 0.00 12.98 -2.48
C VAL A 12 -0.13 11.51 -2.09
N LEU A 13 -1.08 11.17 -1.21
CA LEU A 13 -1.34 9.79 -0.84
C LEU A 13 -1.88 9.00 -2.04
N ALA A 14 -2.85 9.56 -2.78
CA ALA A 14 -3.37 8.94 -3.99
C ALA A 14 -2.27 8.74 -5.03
N ASP A 15 -1.45 9.75 -5.30
CA ASP A 15 -0.33 9.67 -6.25
C ASP A 15 0.65 8.55 -5.89
N VAL A 16 0.99 8.43 -4.62
CA VAL A 16 1.90 7.37 -4.14
C VAL A 16 1.25 6.01 -4.23
N LEU A 17 -0.01 5.86 -3.80
CA LEU A 17 -0.74 4.60 -3.89
C LEU A 17 -0.94 4.17 -5.35
N ASP A 18 -1.23 5.08 -6.26
CA ASP A 18 -1.30 4.83 -7.70
C ASP A 18 0.04 4.34 -8.26
N SER A 19 1.16 4.89 -7.74
CA SER A 19 2.50 4.45 -8.14
C SER A 19 2.82 3.02 -7.74
N LEU A 20 2.20 2.51 -6.68
CA LEU A 20 2.36 1.14 -6.17
C LEU A 20 1.73 0.10 -7.10
N ARG A 21 0.77 0.48 -7.94
CA ARG A 21 -0.01 -0.45 -8.76
C ARG A 21 -0.50 -1.66 -7.98
N LEU A 22 -1.06 -1.38 -6.84
CA LEU A 22 -1.71 -2.41 -6.05
C LEU A 22 -2.81 -3.04 -6.90
N ARG A 23 -2.81 -4.36 -6.98
CA ARG A 23 -3.90 -5.14 -7.55
C ARG A 23 -4.43 -6.05 -6.46
N GLY A 24 -5.65 -5.77 -6.04
CA GLY A 24 -6.35 -6.61 -5.11
C GLY A 24 -6.65 -7.97 -5.74
N ARG A 25 -6.35 -9.04 -5.01
CA ARG A 25 -6.76 -10.40 -5.31
C ARG A 25 -7.45 -10.99 -4.09
N PHE A 26 -8.64 -11.51 -4.28
CA PHE A 26 -9.30 -12.29 -3.24
C PHE A 26 -8.56 -13.63 -3.09
N PHE A 27 -8.34 -14.02 -1.86
CA PHE A 27 -7.63 -15.26 -1.54
C PHE A 27 -8.61 -16.40 -1.22
N CYS A 28 -9.31 -16.25 -0.09
CA CYS A 28 -10.19 -17.28 0.42
C CYS A 28 -11.10 -16.76 1.54
N GLN A 29 -12.15 -17.51 1.81
CA GLN A 29 -12.83 -17.54 3.10
C GLN A 29 -12.31 -18.73 3.89
N THR A 30 -12.21 -18.61 5.21
CA THR A 30 -11.78 -19.71 6.06
C THR A 30 -12.81 -19.99 7.14
N GLU A 31 -13.07 -21.26 7.39
CA GLU A 31 -13.79 -21.78 8.54
C GLU A 31 -12.81 -22.61 9.38
N LEU A 32 -12.32 -22.02 10.45
CA LEU A 32 -11.25 -22.58 11.25
C LEU A 32 -11.78 -23.00 12.62
N SER A 33 -11.25 -24.09 13.19
CA SER A 33 -11.60 -24.54 14.54
C SER A 33 -10.34 -24.84 15.34
N ALA A 34 -10.26 -24.31 16.57
CA ALA A 34 -9.07 -24.49 17.42
C ALA A 34 -8.73 -25.98 17.69
N PRO A 35 -7.47 -26.38 17.77
CA PRO A 35 -6.29 -25.58 17.45
C PRO A 35 -6.09 -25.43 15.94
N TRP A 36 -5.68 -24.24 15.48
CA TRP A 36 -5.37 -23.97 14.09
C TRP A 36 -4.26 -22.91 13.96
N SER A 37 -3.47 -23.01 12.90
CA SER A 37 -2.52 -21.98 12.50
C SER A 37 -2.28 -22.03 11.00
N LEU A 38 -2.36 -20.87 10.32
CA LEU A 38 -2.10 -20.69 8.90
C LEU A 38 -0.79 -19.96 8.70
N GLY A 39 0.15 -20.56 8.00
CA GLY A 39 1.43 -19.98 7.65
C GLY A 39 1.41 -19.32 6.27
N PHE A 40 1.94 -18.11 6.19
CA PHE A 40 2.12 -17.31 4.98
C PHE A 40 3.62 -17.19 4.71
N ALA A 41 4.06 -17.75 3.60
CA ALA A 41 5.47 -17.72 3.23
C ALA A 41 5.98 -16.29 3.02
N ALA A 42 7.28 -16.10 3.22
CA ALA A 42 7.97 -14.87 2.90
C ALA A 42 7.74 -14.48 1.43
N GLY A 43 7.42 -13.22 1.19
CA GLY A 43 7.09 -12.74 -0.16
C GLY A 43 6.93 -11.24 -0.24
N PHE A 44 6.59 -10.76 -1.44
CA PHE A 44 6.37 -9.35 -1.75
C PHE A 44 4.88 -9.08 -2.02
N PHE A 45 4.01 -9.62 -1.17
CA PHE A 45 2.57 -9.37 -1.20
C PHE A 45 2.17 -8.75 0.12
N ALA A 46 1.35 -7.71 0.08
CA ALA A 46 0.62 -7.32 1.27
C ALA A 46 -0.67 -8.16 1.34
N HIS A 47 -1.11 -8.50 2.54
CA HIS A 47 -2.33 -9.28 2.74
C HIS A 47 -3.31 -8.52 3.63
N PHE A 48 -4.60 -8.79 3.49
CA PHE A 48 -5.57 -8.36 4.47
C PHE A 48 -6.35 -9.55 5.02
N HIS A 49 -6.76 -9.42 6.27
CA HIS A 49 -7.56 -10.40 6.98
C HIS A 49 -8.66 -9.67 7.73
N VAL A 50 -9.89 -10.07 7.51
CA VAL A 50 -11.05 -9.59 8.28
C VAL A 50 -11.50 -10.73 9.18
N VAL A 51 -11.54 -10.49 10.47
CA VAL A 51 -12.08 -11.45 11.44
C VAL A 51 -13.61 -11.34 11.42
N GLU A 52 -14.27 -12.32 10.78
CA GLU A 52 -15.72 -12.36 10.69
C GLU A 52 -16.36 -12.89 11.96
N ARG A 53 -15.72 -13.87 12.57
CA ARG A 53 -16.14 -14.52 13.80
C ARG A 53 -14.94 -14.99 14.61
N GLY A 54 -15.03 -14.93 15.92
CA GLY A 54 -13.98 -15.42 16.82
C GLY A 54 -12.82 -14.45 16.98
N ASN A 55 -11.65 -15.00 17.22
CA ASN A 55 -10.41 -14.25 17.44
C ASN A 55 -9.23 -14.92 16.73
N CYS A 56 -8.19 -14.14 16.44
CA CYS A 56 -6.93 -14.68 15.95
C CYS A 56 -5.72 -13.87 16.45
N TRP A 57 -4.56 -14.47 16.33
CA TRP A 57 -3.28 -13.86 16.64
C TRP A 57 -2.44 -13.78 15.37
N LEU A 58 -1.89 -12.61 15.08
CA LEU A 58 -0.90 -12.40 14.04
C LEU A 58 0.49 -12.45 14.68
N GLN A 59 1.37 -13.32 14.15
CA GLN A 59 2.79 -13.38 14.49
C GLN A 59 3.61 -13.21 13.23
N ILE A 60 4.47 -12.18 13.18
CA ILE A 60 5.37 -11.91 12.05
C ILE A 60 6.76 -12.45 12.40
N ASP A 61 7.42 -13.11 11.45
CA ASP A 61 8.75 -13.66 11.65
C ASP A 61 9.75 -12.55 12.00
N GLY A 62 10.49 -12.76 13.08
CA GLY A 62 11.44 -11.78 13.60
C GLY A 62 10.84 -10.65 14.44
N VAL A 63 9.51 -10.63 14.65
CA VAL A 63 8.85 -9.69 15.57
C VAL A 63 8.46 -10.42 16.85
N PRO A 64 8.92 -9.96 18.04
CA PRO A 64 8.72 -10.69 19.30
C PRO A 64 7.25 -10.82 19.69
N ASP A 65 6.46 -9.76 19.50
CA ASP A 65 5.11 -9.66 20.03
C ASP A 65 4.06 -10.11 19.00
N ALA A 66 3.19 -11.02 19.40
CA ALA A 66 2.02 -11.40 18.65
C ALA A 66 0.90 -10.36 18.83
N VAL A 67 0.15 -10.10 17.79
CA VAL A 67 -0.94 -9.10 17.74
C VAL A 67 -2.29 -9.80 17.81
N ALA A 68 -3.04 -9.54 18.87
CA ALA A 68 -4.40 -10.05 19.00
C ALA A 68 -5.39 -9.27 18.13
N SER A 69 -6.24 -9.99 17.41
CA SER A 69 -7.35 -9.46 16.62
C SER A 69 -8.65 -10.13 16.97
N LYS A 70 -9.74 -9.36 17.01
CA LYS A 70 -11.07 -9.78 17.45
C LYS A 70 -12.05 -9.74 16.30
N GLU A 71 -13.20 -10.39 16.51
CA GLU A 71 -14.33 -10.28 15.61
C GLU A 71 -14.62 -8.84 15.22
N GLY A 72 -14.67 -8.61 13.92
CA GLY A 72 -14.85 -7.33 13.29
C GLY A 72 -13.59 -6.54 13.05
N ASP A 73 -12.41 -6.95 13.48
CA ASP A 73 -11.16 -6.27 13.12
C ASP A 73 -10.74 -6.57 11.68
N LEU A 74 -10.15 -5.56 11.04
CA LEU A 74 -9.41 -5.70 9.78
C LEU A 74 -7.92 -5.57 10.10
N VAL A 75 -7.13 -6.52 9.61
CA VAL A 75 -5.66 -6.48 9.70
C VAL A 75 -5.07 -6.49 8.30
N VAL A 76 -4.24 -5.51 7.99
CA VAL A 76 -3.42 -5.48 6.77
C VAL A 76 -2.00 -5.79 7.17
N VAL A 77 -1.41 -6.84 6.59
CA VAL A 77 -0.01 -7.25 6.81
C VAL A 77 0.81 -6.86 5.60
N ILE A 78 1.91 -6.15 5.82
CA ILE A 78 2.80 -5.61 4.78
C ILE A 78 4.19 -6.20 5.00
N PRO A 79 4.41 -7.48 4.66
CA PRO A 79 5.69 -8.14 4.89
C PRO A 79 6.76 -7.56 3.95
N ARG A 80 7.96 -7.38 4.49
CA ARG A 80 9.13 -6.89 3.74
C ARG A 80 10.09 -8.04 3.44
N GLY A 81 9.54 -9.16 2.99
CA GLY A 81 10.29 -10.40 2.78
C GLY A 81 10.25 -11.36 3.97
N GLN A 82 9.56 -11.00 5.08
CA GLN A 82 9.29 -11.93 6.19
C GLN A 82 8.06 -12.78 5.89
N GLY A 83 8.01 -13.99 6.46
CA GLY A 83 6.79 -14.75 6.62
C GLY A 83 5.98 -14.28 7.83
N TYR A 84 4.78 -14.78 7.97
CA TYR A 84 3.95 -14.58 9.15
C TYR A 84 2.95 -15.72 9.30
N GLN A 85 2.32 -15.80 10.45
CA GLN A 85 1.26 -16.76 10.72
C GLN A 85 0.05 -16.09 11.38
N LEU A 86 -1.13 -16.66 11.11
CA LEU A 86 -2.36 -16.42 11.86
C LEU A 86 -2.72 -17.69 12.62
N SER A 87 -3.08 -17.55 13.89
CA SER A 87 -3.38 -18.71 14.74
C SER A 87 -4.48 -18.44 15.75
N ASP A 88 -5.07 -19.49 16.30
CA ASP A 88 -6.02 -19.41 17.43
C ASP A 88 -5.33 -18.89 18.70
N ARG A 89 -4.03 -19.19 18.87
CA ARG A 89 -3.17 -18.75 19.98
C ARG A 89 -1.71 -18.75 19.56
N PRO A 90 -0.85 -17.93 20.20
CA PRO A 90 0.58 -17.96 19.94
C PRO A 90 1.18 -19.36 20.20
N GLY A 91 2.12 -19.78 19.32
CA GLY A 91 2.83 -21.04 19.46
C GLY A 91 2.13 -22.25 18.82
N THR A 92 0.93 -22.12 18.24
CA THR A 92 0.34 -23.20 17.44
C THR A 92 1.15 -23.39 16.15
N PRO A 93 1.65 -24.62 15.84
CA PRO A 93 2.44 -24.87 14.63
C PRO A 93 1.68 -24.54 13.35
N PRO A 94 2.27 -23.79 12.41
CA PRO A 94 1.57 -23.37 11.21
C PRO A 94 1.48 -24.47 10.15
N VAL A 95 0.35 -24.54 9.46
CA VAL A 95 0.18 -25.27 8.19
C VAL A 95 0.23 -24.25 7.05
N SER A 96 0.93 -24.59 5.97
CA SER A 96 1.06 -23.70 4.81
C SER A 96 -0.30 -23.44 4.16
N LEU A 97 -0.70 -22.16 4.07
CA LEU A 97 -1.93 -21.77 3.37
C LEU A 97 -1.88 -22.20 1.89
N ALA A 98 -0.72 -22.15 1.25
CA ALA A 98 -0.55 -22.56 -0.14
C ALA A 98 -0.83 -24.05 -0.34
N GLU A 99 -0.45 -24.90 0.61
CA GLU A 99 -0.76 -26.34 0.59
C GLU A 99 -2.26 -26.59 0.77
N LEU A 100 -2.91 -25.86 1.69
CA LEU A 100 -4.35 -25.98 1.90
C LEU A 100 -5.16 -25.53 0.66
N ILE A 101 -4.74 -24.45 -0.02
CA ILE A 101 -5.36 -23.98 -1.26
C ILE A 101 -5.13 -24.97 -2.40
N GLY A 102 -3.91 -25.52 -2.54
CA GLY A 102 -3.57 -26.52 -3.57
C GLY A 102 -4.41 -27.79 -3.47
N ASN A 103 -4.84 -28.16 -2.27
CA ASN A 103 -5.70 -29.31 -1.99
C ASN A 103 -7.20 -28.99 -2.12
N SER A 104 -7.59 -27.72 -2.32
CA SER A 104 -8.98 -27.32 -2.45
C SER A 104 -9.45 -27.24 -3.91
N GLN A 105 -10.57 -27.88 -4.24
CA GLN A 105 -11.12 -27.91 -5.61
C GLN A 105 -11.76 -26.59 -6.08
N GLY A 106 -11.69 -25.51 -5.30
CA GLY A 106 -12.48 -24.26 -5.52
C GLY A 106 -11.73 -23.08 -6.13
N GLY A 107 -10.44 -23.17 -6.44
CA GLY A 107 -9.64 -22.03 -6.94
C GLY A 107 -9.70 -20.83 -5.99
N LEU A 108 -9.74 -19.61 -6.55
CA LEU A 108 -9.78 -18.33 -5.81
C LEU A 108 -11.05 -18.08 -4.96
N ARG A 109 -11.96 -19.07 -4.85
CA ARG A 109 -13.25 -18.97 -4.12
C ARG A 109 -13.45 -20.08 -3.11
N ALA A 110 -12.41 -20.84 -2.81
CA ALA A 110 -12.52 -21.95 -1.87
C ALA A 110 -12.76 -21.44 -0.45
N VAL A 111 -13.73 -22.09 0.22
CA VAL A 111 -13.81 -22.01 1.68
C VAL A 111 -12.84 -23.03 2.23
N ILE A 112 -11.80 -22.56 2.90
CA ILE A 112 -10.79 -23.42 3.52
C ILE A 112 -11.29 -23.82 4.89
N LYS A 113 -11.48 -25.13 5.11
CA LYS A 113 -11.83 -25.68 6.42
C LYS A 113 -10.61 -26.37 7.02
N HIS A 114 -10.24 -25.95 8.22
CA HIS A 114 -9.08 -26.50 8.90
C HIS A 114 -9.20 -26.40 10.41
N GLY A 115 -8.63 -27.35 11.15
CA GLY A 115 -8.46 -27.30 12.60
C GLY A 115 -8.94 -28.53 13.34
N GLY A 116 -8.95 -28.43 14.68
CA GLY A 116 -9.16 -29.56 15.59
C GLY A 116 -10.56 -29.68 16.21
N GLY A 117 -11.57 -28.91 15.75
CA GLY A 117 -12.95 -29.02 16.22
C GLY A 117 -13.33 -28.20 17.45
N GLY A 118 -12.41 -27.36 17.96
CA GLY A 118 -12.66 -26.45 19.08
C GLY A 118 -13.37 -25.14 18.67
N SER A 119 -13.03 -24.04 19.33
CA SER A 119 -13.62 -22.70 19.09
C SER A 119 -13.51 -22.28 17.62
N GLN A 120 -14.57 -21.73 17.08
CA GLN A 120 -14.67 -21.36 15.67
C GLN A 120 -14.06 -19.98 15.39
N THR A 121 -13.33 -19.87 14.29
CA THR A 121 -12.84 -18.61 13.75
C THR A 121 -13.11 -18.58 12.24
N GLU A 122 -13.70 -17.49 11.75
CA GLU A 122 -13.97 -17.27 10.34
C GLU A 122 -13.21 -16.02 9.87
N LEU A 123 -12.43 -16.16 8.79
CA LEU A 123 -11.68 -15.06 8.21
C LEU A 123 -12.03 -14.88 6.74
N ILE A 124 -12.04 -13.61 6.29
CA ILE A 124 -11.95 -13.24 4.87
C ILE A 124 -10.51 -12.77 4.63
N CYS A 125 -9.84 -13.41 3.70
CA CYS A 125 -8.44 -13.12 3.38
C CYS A 125 -8.28 -12.71 1.91
N GLY A 126 -7.38 -11.75 1.68
CA GLY A 126 -7.00 -11.36 0.34
C GLY A 126 -5.58 -10.82 0.29
N ALA A 127 -5.09 -10.59 -0.92
CA ALA A 127 -3.75 -10.08 -1.14
C ALA A 127 -3.75 -8.84 -2.02
N PHE A 128 -2.75 -8.02 -1.84
CA PHE A 128 -2.38 -6.92 -2.71
C PHE A 128 -1.08 -7.31 -3.41
N GLU A 129 -1.17 -7.57 -4.69
CA GLU A 129 0.01 -7.74 -5.52
C GLU A 129 0.57 -6.37 -5.87
N TYR A 130 1.86 -6.16 -5.65
CA TYR A 130 2.55 -4.93 -6.03
C TYR A 130 3.77 -5.24 -6.91
N GLN A 131 4.06 -4.36 -7.86
CA GLN A 131 5.08 -4.63 -8.86
C GLN A 131 6.26 -3.66 -8.78
N GLY A 132 7.45 -4.23 -8.67
CA GLY A 132 8.72 -3.55 -8.85
C GLY A 132 9.38 -3.04 -7.57
N PRO A 133 10.69 -2.72 -7.65
CA PRO A 133 11.48 -2.29 -6.49
C PRO A 133 11.01 -0.97 -5.88
N GLN A 134 10.30 -0.14 -6.65
CA GLN A 134 9.76 1.14 -6.17
C GLN A 134 8.58 0.95 -5.23
N ALA A 135 7.73 -0.07 -5.47
CA ALA A 135 6.66 -0.42 -4.57
C ALA A 135 7.22 -0.80 -3.19
N ASN A 136 8.34 -1.52 -3.15
CA ASN A 136 9.02 -1.86 -1.91
C ASN A 136 9.47 -0.61 -1.14
N ALA A 137 9.99 0.41 -1.82
CA ALA A 137 10.43 1.64 -1.17
C ALA A 137 9.25 2.45 -0.59
N ALA A 138 8.12 2.53 -1.30
CA ALA A 138 6.94 3.24 -0.82
C ALA A 138 6.21 2.44 0.28
N LEU A 139 6.13 1.12 0.17
CA LEU A 139 5.57 0.26 1.23
C LEU A 139 6.49 0.16 2.46
N ALA A 140 7.81 0.39 2.29
CA ALA A 140 8.77 0.34 3.39
C ALA A 140 8.53 1.40 4.47
N VAL A 141 7.76 2.45 4.18
CA VAL A 141 7.39 3.48 5.16
C VAL A 141 6.08 3.16 5.91
N LEU A 142 5.28 2.22 5.42
CA LEU A 142 4.14 1.70 6.16
C LEU A 142 4.63 0.75 7.28
N PRO A 143 3.90 0.59 8.36
CA PRO A 143 4.25 -0.42 9.37
C PRO A 143 4.13 -1.84 8.78
N LEU A 144 4.73 -2.83 9.44
CA LEU A 144 4.62 -4.24 9.02
C LEU A 144 3.18 -4.75 9.06
N TRP A 145 2.34 -4.12 9.86
CA TRP A 145 0.91 -4.41 9.95
C TRP A 145 0.12 -3.16 10.34
N ILE A 146 -1.12 -3.10 9.88
CA ILE A 146 -2.12 -2.08 10.24
C ILE A 146 -3.34 -2.82 10.76
N ARG A 147 -3.79 -2.52 11.97
CA ARG A 147 -5.07 -3.01 12.50
C ARG A 147 -6.08 -1.89 12.52
N VAL A 148 -7.26 -2.14 11.93
CA VAL A 148 -8.42 -1.26 12.01
C VAL A 148 -9.46 -1.94 12.89
N PRO A 149 -9.61 -1.52 14.17
CA PRO A 149 -10.58 -2.09 15.08
C PRO A 149 -12.02 -1.92 14.61
N LYS A 150 -12.90 -2.84 14.98
CA LYS A 150 -14.34 -2.80 14.65
C LYS A 150 -15.00 -1.46 14.98
N ARG A 151 -14.68 -0.87 16.15
CA ARG A 151 -15.21 0.43 16.59
C ARG A 151 -14.91 1.56 15.62
N GLU A 152 -13.70 1.59 15.07
CA GLU A 152 -13.27 2.60 14.09
C GLU A 152 -13.85 2.35 12.71
N ARG A 153 -14.06 1.07 12.35
CA ARG A 153 -14.81 0.69 11.15
C ARG A 153 -16.26 1.14 11.19
N HIS A 154 -16.92 1.09 12.37
CA HIS A 154 -18.29 1.58 12.52
C HIS A 154 -18.39 3.09 12.35
N ALA A 155 -17.37 3.84 12.75
CA ALA A 155 -17.25 5.27 12.44
C ALA A 155 -16.94 5.51 10.94
N ASN A 156 -16.53 4.48 10.22
CA ASN A 156 -16.27 4.50 8.78
C ASN A 156 -17.29 3.61 8.05
N GLU A 157 -18.51 4.12 7.84
CA GLU A 157 -19.61 3.40 7.15
C GLU A 157 -19.19 2.86 5.78
N TRP A 158 -18.26 3.54 5.15
CA TRP A 158 -17.75 3.21 3.84
C TRP A 158 -16.99 1.87 3.83
N LEU A 159 -16.08 1.67 4.78
CA LEU A 159 -15.32 0.41 4.93
C LEU A 159 -16.26 -0.77 5.22
N ASN A 160 -17.25 -0.56 6.09
CA ASN A 160 -18.27 -1.58 6.36
C ASN A 160 -19.08 -1.94 5.12
N SER A 161 -19.46 -0.94 4.32
CA SER A 161 -20.19 -1.16 3.07
C SER A 161 -19.34 -1.92 2.05
N THR A 162 -18.07 -1.54 1.90
CA THR A 162 -17.11 -2.23 1.02
C THR A 162 -16.95 -3.70 1.39
N LEU A 163 -16.80 -4.01 2.67
CA LEU A 163 -16.71 -5.40 3.15
C LEU A 163 -18.00 -6.18 2.90
N ARG A 164 -19.20 -5.56 3.04
CA ARG A 164 -20.47 -6.20 2.69
C ARG A 164 -20.56 -6.50 1.21
N PHE A 165 -20.15 -5.58 0.34
CA PHE A 165 -20.12 -5.81 -1.10
C PHE A 165 -19.13 -6.91 -1.47
N LEU A 166 -17.93 -6.90 -0.89
CA LEU A 166 -16.93 -7.94 -1.09
C LEU A 166 -17.51 -9.33 -0.77
N ARG A 167 -18.17 -9.49 0.38
CA ARG A 167 -18.83 -10.77 0.75
C ARG A 167 -19.89 -11.19 -0.25
N LYS A 168 -20.70 -10.25 -0.71
CA LYS A 168 -21.77 -10.54 -1.68
C LYS A 168 -21.17 -11.01 -3.01
N GLU A 169 -20.21 -10.30 -3.55
CA GLU A 169 -19.56 -10.63 -4.81
C GLU A 169 -18.80 -11.95 -4.76
N THR A 170 -18.14 -12.26 -3.64
CA THR A 170 -17.43 -13.52 -3.49
C THR A 170 -18.37 -14.73 -3.39
N LYS A 171 -19.60 -14.55 -2.88
CA LYS A 171 -20.61 -15.61 -2.80
C LYS A 171 -21.38 -15.83 -4.11
N GLN A 172 -21.69 -14.77 -4.86
CA GLN A 172 -22.63 -14.82 -5.99
C GLN A 172 -21.98 -15.15 -7.36
N ALA A 173 -20.67 -15.13 -7.48
CA ALA A 173 -19.92 -15.55 -8.67
C ALA A 173 -20.48 -15.05 -10.02
N SER A 174 -20.89 -13.79 -10.11
CA SER A 174 -21.46 -13.18 -11.31
C SER A 174 -20.38 -12.81 -12.33
N LEU A 175 -20.75 -12.57 -13.60
CA LEU A 175 -19.85 -12.03 -14.61
C LEU A 175 -19.26 -10.71 -14.13
N GLY A 176 -17.92 -10.56 -14.21
CA GLY A 176 -17.22 -9.36 -13.74
C GLY A 176 -16.91 -9.31 -12.24
N SER A 177 -17.36 -10.29 -11.44
CA SER A 177 -17.09 -10.32 -9.98
C SER A 177 -15.61 -10.21 -9.63
N GLU A 178 -14.71 -10.85 -10.39
CA GLU A 178 -13.27 -10.75 -10.14
C GLU A 178 -12.76 -9.32 -10.23
N THR A 179 -13.25 -8.56 -11.21
CA THR A 179 -12.89 -7.15 -11.38
C THR A 179 -13.44 -6.30 -10.24
N ILE A 180 -14.71 -6.52 -9.86
CA ILE A 180 -15.34 -5.80 -8.75
C ILE A 180 -14.60 -6.10 -7.45
N VAL A 181 -14.34 -7.37 -7.15
CA VAL A 181 -13.61 -7.80 -5.96
C VAL A 181 -12.23 -7.18 -5.91
N ALA A 182 -11.45 -7.18 -7.01
CA ALA A 182 -10.15 -6.54 -7.05
C ALA A 182 -10.22 -5.05 -6.69
N ARG A 183 -11.21 -4.31 -7.23
CA ARG A 183 -11.38 -2.88 -6.92
C ARG A 183 -11.83 -2.62 -5.49
N LEU A 184 -12.70 -3.46 -4.95
CA LEU A 184 -13.10 -3.35 -3.54
C LEU A 184 -11.91 -3.59 -2.59
N ILE A 185 -11.04 -4.51 -2.94
CA ILE A 185 -9.81 -4.79 -2.19
C ILE A 185 -8.85 -3.60 -2.23
N ASP A 186 -8.64 -2.96 -3.41
CA ASP A 186 -7.84 -1.75 -3.55
C ASP A 186 -8.33 -0.66 -2.58
N VAL A 187 -9.64 -0.49 -2.49
CA VAL A 187 -10.29 0.45 -1.58
C VAL A 187 -10.03 0.11 -0.11
N ILE A 188 -10.11 -1.17 0.28
CA ILE A 188 -9.84 -1.62 1.65
C ILE A 188 -8.43 -1.20 2.08
N PHE A 189 -7.45 -1.31 1.19
CA PHE A 189 -6.07 -0.90 1.48
C PHE A 189 -5.96 0.60 1.74
N VAL A 190 -6.53 1.42 0.84
CA VAL A 190 -6.53 2.87 0.97
C VAL A 190 -7.15 3.30 2.30
N GLU A 191 -8.30 2.73 2.65
CA GLU A 191 -9.00 3.07 3.89
C GLU A 191 -8.26 2.58 5.15
N ALA A 192 -7.61 1.43 5.09
CA ALA A 192 -6.76 0.95 6.19
C ALA A 192 -5.59 1.92 6.42
N VAL A 193 -4.90 2.35 5.36
CA VAL A 193 -3.81 3.33 5.45
C VAL A 193 -4.31 4.68 5.98
N ARG A 194 -5.45 5.18 5.47
CA ARG A 194 -6.06 6.44 5.96
C ARG A 194 -6.43 6.37 7.44
N THR A 195 -7.00 5.26 7.89
CA THR A 195 -7.37 5.07 9.30
C THR A 195 -6.12 5.04 10.17
N TRP A 196 -5.12 4.27 9.77
CA TRP A 196 -3.84 4.25 10.47
C TRP A 196 -3.18 5.63 10.55
N LEU A 197 -3.22 6.41 9.46
CA LEU A 197 -2.67 7.76 9.44
C LEU A 197 -3.36 8.70 10.43
N LYS A 198 -4.67 8.58 10.64
CA LYS A 198 -5.41 9.41 11.60
C LYS A 198 -4.90 9.24 13.03
N ASP A 199 -4.47 8.03 13.37
CA ASP A 199 -4.03 7.67 14.71
C ASP A 199 -2.56 7.99 14.98
N GLN A 200 -1.77 8.33 13.93
CA GLN A 200 -0.38 8.68 14.13
C GLN A 200 -0.22 10.06 14.82
N PRO A 201 0.69 10.20 15.79
CA PRO A 201 1.02 11.50 16.36
C PRO A 201 1.45 12.50 15.28
N ARG A 202 1.12 13.79 15.47
CA ARG A 202 1.65 14.85 14.59
C ARG A 202 3.17 14.88 14.71
N GLY A 203 3.88 14.86 13.58
CA GLY A 203 5.35 14.88 13.56
C GLY A 203 5.99 13.50 13.63
N SER A 204 5.21 12.40 13.51
CA SER A 204 5.78 11.05 13.34
C SER A 204 6.76 11.04 12.17
N ALA A 205 7.90 10.37 12.35
CA ALA A 205 8.89 10.21 11.30
C ALA A 205 8.35 9.41 10.11
N GLY A 206 8.81 9.76 8.92
CA GLY A 206 8.41 9.14 7.67
C GLY A 206 7.49 10.04 6.84
N TRP A 207 7.51 9.85 5.51
CA TRP A 207 6.78 10.70 4.56
C TRP A 207 5.25 10.75 4.83
N LEU A 208 4.67 9.69 5.35
CA LEU A 208 3.27 9.67 5.75
C LEU A 208 2.98 10.60 6.94
N GLY A 209 3.89 10.67 7.93
CA GLY A 209 3.83 11.65 8.99
C GLY A 209 4.03 13.08 8.47
N ALA A 210 4.88 13.24 7.46
CA ALA A 210 5.12 14.51 6.78
C ALA A 210 3.86 15.06 6.08
N LEU A 211 2.94 14.21 5.59
CA LEU A 211 1.67 14.64 4.99
C LEU A 211 0.76 15.36 6.00
N ARG A 212 0.90 15.09 7.28
CA ARG A 212 0.13 15.74 8.36
C ARG A 212 0.78 17.02 8.88
N ASP A 213 2.03 17.28 8.50
CA ASP A 213 2.72 18.53 8.79
C ASP A 213 2.22 19.61 7.81
N PRO A 214 1.66 20.75 8.29
CA PRO A 214 1.04 21.73 7.39
C PRO A 214 2.01 22.29 6.34
N ALA A 215 3.26 22.55 6.72
CA ALA A 215 4.25 23.12 5.81
C ALA A 215 4.86 22.06 4.86
N ILE A 216 5.24 20.89 5.42
CA ILE A 216 5.88 19.84 4.63
C ILE A 216 4.86 19.12 3.75
N GLY A 217 3.64 18.89 4.25
CA GLY A 217 2.52 18.35 3.44
C GLY A 217 2.18 19.26 2.27
N ALA A 218 2.10 20.60 2.49
CA ALA A 218 1.92 21.56 1.40
C ALA A 218 3.08 21.53 0.39
N ALA A 219 4.33 21.43 0.87
CA ALA A 219 5.50 21.34 -0.02
C ALA A 219 5.46 20.04 -0.86
N LEU A 220 5.10 18.91 -0.26
CA LEU A 220 4.90 17.64 -0.99
C LEU A 220 3.82 17.78 -2.05
N GLY A 221 2.66 18.40 -1.71
CA GLY A 221 1.59 18.68 -2.66
C GLY A 221 2.06 19.53 -3.85
N LEU A 222 2.87 20.57 -3.61
CA LEU A 222 3.45 21.40 -4.68
C LEU A 222 4.38 20.61 -5.58
N LEU A 223 5.24 19.75 -5.03
CA LEU A 223 6.15 18.89 -5.78
C LEU A 223 5.40 17.87 -6.65
N HIS A 224 4.30 17.32 -6.13
CA HIS A 224 3.46 16.35 -6.85
C HIS A 224 2.64 17.00 -7.96
N LYS A 225 2.05 18.16 -7.68
CA LYS A 225 1.22 18.89 -8.64
C LYS A 225 1.99 19.46 -9.82
N ASN A 226 3.24 19.89 -9.58
CA ASN A 226 4.07 20.57 -10.58
C ASN A 226 5.48 19.98 -10.62
N PRO A 227 5.62 18.70 -10.98
CA PRO A 227 6.93 18.04 -11.00
C PRO A 227 7.88 18.62 -12.04
N GLU A 228 7.35 19.20 -13.13
CA GLU A 228 8.14 19.83 -14.23
C GLU A 228 8.79 21.14 -13.80
N LYS A 229 8.24 21.84 -12.80
CA LYS A 229 8.72 23.14 -12.38
C LYS A 229 10.15 23.08 -11.83
N ALA A 230 10.96 24.09 -12.14
CA ALA A 230 12.34 24.22 -11.65
C ALA A 230 12.40 24.61 -10.16
N TRP A 231 11.94 23.70 -9.29
CA TRP A 231 11.94 23.91 -7.86
C TRP A 231 13.35 24.01 -7.28
N THR A 232 13.52 24.90 -6.33
CA THR A 232 14.69 25.00 -5.47
C THR A 232 14.28 24.95 -4.00
N VAL A 233 15.22 24.62 -3.10
CA VAL A 233 14.92 24.65 -1.66
C VAL A 233 14.40 26.03 -1.20
N PRO A 234 15.03 27.15 -1.60
CA PRO A 234 14.50 28.49 -1.28
C PRO A 234 13.08 28.74 -1.82
N SER A 235 12.81 28.36 -3.08
CA SER A 235 11.49 28.60 -3.68
C SER A 235 10.38 27.78 -3.01
N LEU A 236 10.65 26.52 -2.63
CA LEU A 236 9.70 25.69 -1.87
C LEU A 236 9.47 26.23 -0.46
N ALA A 237 10.55 26.62 0.25
CA ALA A 237 10.45 27.18 1.59
C ALA A 237 9.59 28.43 1.60
N ALA A 238 9.79 29.35 0.64
CA ALA A 238 8.98 30.55 0.50
C ALA A 238 7.49 30.26 0.27
N GLN A 239 7.15 29.24 -0.54
CA GLN A 239 5.77 28.84 -0.81
C GLN A 239 5.02 28.35 0.44
N VAL A 240 5.75 27.79 1.41
CA VAL A 240 5.16 27.27 2.65
C VAL A 240 5.42 28.17 3.87
N GLY A 241 5.85 29.42 3.64
CA GLY A 241 6.06 30.41 4.69
C GLY A 241 7.22 30.11 5.63
N MET A 242 8.27 29.38 5.16
CA MET A 242 9.42 29.04 5.97
C MET A 242 10.72 29.61 5.39
N SER A 243 11.70 29.85 6.26
CA SER A 243 13.06 30.12 5.80
C SER A 243 13.77 28.83 5.36
N ARG A 244 14.78 28.96 4.47
CA ARG A 244 15.47 27.86 3.78
C ARG A 244 15.98 26.76 4.70
N SER A 245 16.74 27.11 5.75
CA SER A 245 17.44 26.12 6.58
C SER A 245 16.48 25.34 7.49
N PRO A 246 15.55 25.97 8.23
CA PRO A 246 14.52 25.26 8.96
C PRO A 246 13.63 24.36 8.09
N PHE A 247 13.24 24.84 6.89
CA PHE A 247 12.48 24.04 5.95
C PHE A 247 13.24 22.79 5.52
N ALA A 248 14.50 22.93 5.08
CA ALA A 248 15.32 21.80 4.63
C ALA A 248 15.54 20.76 5.73
N ALA A 249 15.84 21.22 6.96
CA ALA A 249 16.03 20.35 8.11
C ALA A 249 14.73 19.60 8.48
N ARG A 250 13.59 20.32 8.55
CA ARG A 250 12.29 19.74 8.87
C ARG A 250 11.82 18.76 7.82
N PHE A 251 11.98 19.10 6.53
CA PHE A 251 11.66 18.21 5.43
C PHE A 251 12.49 16.92 5.49
N ALA A 252 13.82 17.05 5.64
CA ALA A 252 14.70 15.89 5.73
C ALA A 252 14.41 15.01 6.95
N GLY A 253 14.12 15.62 8.10
CA GLY A 253 13.76 14.90 9.33
C GLY A 253 12.45 14.13 9.22
N LEU A 254 11.44 14.67 8.55
CA LEU A 254 10.14 14.02 8.38
C LEU A 254 10.12 13.05 7.19
N VAL A 255 10.69 13.43 6.04
CA VAL A 255 10.62 12.65 4.79
C VAL A 255 11.78 11.65 4.68
N GLY A 256 12.84 11.81 5.46
CA GLY A 256 14.03 10.95 5.44
C GLY A 256 15.02 11.27 4.30
N GLN A 257 14.75 12.32 3.51
CA GLN A 257 15.62 12.77 2.42
C GLN A 257 15.42 14.26 2.11
N SER A 258 16.37 14.86 1.38
CA SER A 258 16.26 16.28 1.02
C SER A 258 15.13 16.54 0.02
N PRO A 259 14.55 17.77 -0.03
CA PRO A 259 13.47 18.11 -0.96
C PRO A 259 13.80 17.83 -2.43
N MET A 260 15.03 18.16 -2.86
CA MET A 260 15.46 17.94 -4.25
C MET A 260 15.73 16.47 -4.57
N SER A 261 16.17 15.68 -3.59
CA SER A 261 16.28 14.23 -3.73
C SER A 261 14.90 13.60 -3.89
N TYR A 262 13.94 14.03 -3.07
CA TYR A 262 12.55 13.59 -3.18
C TYR A 262 11.96 13.91 -4.55
N LEU A 263 12.06 15.16 -5.01
CA LEU A 263 11.57 15.58 -6.32
C LEU A 263 12.19 14.76 -7.46
N LYS A 264 13.50 14.52 -7.41
CA LYS A 264 14.18 13.67 -8.40
C LYS A 264 13.58 12.27 -8.44
N HIS A 265 13.39 11.63 -7.28
CA HIS A 265 12.78 10.30 -7.22
C HIS A 265 11.34 10.32 -7.73
N TRP A 266 10.53 11.29 -7.33
CA TRP A 266 9.16 11.46 -7.79
C TRP A 266 9.07 11.62 -9.33
N ARG A 267 9.89 12.49 -9.93
CA ARG A 267 9.99 12.66 -11.39
C ARG A 267 10.27 11.35 -12.11
N LEU A 268 11.18 10.56 -11.58
CA LEU A 268 11.52 9.25 -12.16
C LEU A 268 10.41 8.22 -12.02
N GLN A 269 9.67 8.23 -10.92
CA GLN A 269 8.49 7.39 -10.74
C GLN A 269 7.38 7.76 -11.73
N LEU A 270 7.09 9.05 -11.87
CA LEU A 270 6.12 9.55 -12.84
C LEU A 270 6.53 9.17 -14.28
N ALA A 271 7.81 9.35 -14.62
CA ALA A 271 8.33 8.94 -15.93
C ALA A 271 8.18 7.43 -16.18
N ALA A 272 8.46 6.60 -15.18
CA ALA A 272 8.27 5.15 -15.28
C ALA A 272 6.79 4.78 -15.51
N ARG A 273 5.84 5.50 -14.90
CA ARG A 273 4.40 5.38 -15.15
C ARG A 273 4.05 5.77 -16.59
N LEU A 274 4.49 6.95 -17.05
CA LEU A 274 4.24 7.43 -18.41
C LEU A 274 4.80 6.48 -19.48
N LEU A 275 5.99 5.94 -19.26
CA LEU A 275 6.62 4.97 -20.17
C LEU A 275 5.84 3.67 -20.31
N ARG A 276 5.12 3.25 -19.28
CA ARG A 276 4.32 2.02 -19.29
C ARG A 276 2.93 2.24 -19.88
N ASP A 277 2.29 3.34 -19.47
CA ASP A 277 0.85 3.53 -19.65
C ASP A 277 0.51 4.34 -20.90
N GLN A 278 1.50 5.06 -21.43
CA GLN A 278 1.30 5.96 -22.56
C GLN A 278 2.37 5.75 -23.63
N ASN A 279 1.97 5.94 -24.89
CA ASN A 279 2.89 5.85 -26.01
C ASN A 279 3.49 7.22 -26.41
N LEU A 280 3.95 7.98 -25.39
CA LEU A 280 4.57 9.28 -25.60
C LEU A 280 6.02 9.16 -26.02
N SER A 281 6.54 10.19 -26.75
CA SER A 281 7.96 10.28 -27.05
C SER A 281 8.81 10.45 -25.79
N LEU A 282 10.08 10.06 -25.84
CA LEU A 282 10.99 10.29 -24.70
C LEU A 282 11.22 11.78 -24.43
N ALA A 283 11.14 12.62 -25.46
CA ALA A 283 11.24 14.06 -25.32
C ALA A 283 10.03 14.63 -24.54
N THR A 284 8.82 14.25 -24.91
CA THR A 284 7.58 14.65 -24.23
C THR A 284 7.58 14.19 -22.77
N ILE A 285 8.00 12.95 -22.49
CA ILE A 285 8.10 12.46 -21.11
C ILE A 285 9.14 13.27 -20.32
N ALA A 286 10.32 13.52 -20.90
CA ALA A 286 11.36 14.32 -20.24
C ALA A 286 10.85 15.69 -19.84
N GLU A 287 10.15 16.38 -20.75
CA GLU A 287 9.53 17.68 -20.51
C GLU A 287 8.49 17.63 -19.39
N GLN A 288 7.54 16.69 -19.46
CA GLN A 288 6.48 16.54 -18.46
C GLN A 288 6.99 16.24 -17.05
N VAL A 289 8.17 15.62 -16.94
CA VAL A 289 8.79 15.34 -15.64
C VAL A 289 9.92 16.31 -15.29
N GLY A 290 10.07 17.43 -16.03
CA GLY A 290 10.97 18.53 -15.71
C GLY A 290 12.44 18.29 -15.97
N TYR A 291 12.78 17.57 -17.06
CA TYR A 291 14.14 17.44 -17.59
C TYR A 291 14.26 18.26 -18.87
N GLU A 292 15.35 18.99 -19.01
CA GLU A 292 15.63 19.86 -20.15
C GLU A 292 15.82 19.10 -21.49
N SER A 293 16.17 17.82 -21.42
CA SER A 293 16.34 17.00 -22.63
C SER A 293 16.10 15.52 -22.38
N ALA A 294 15.69 14.81 -23.43
CA ALA A 294 15.54 13.35 -23.42
C ALA A 294 16.88 12.64 -23.10
N ALA A 295 18.02 13.23 -23.45
CA ALA A 295 19.34 12.67 -23.16
C ALA A 295 19.69 12.79 -21.67
N ALA A 296 19.44 13.94 -21.05
CA ALA A 296 19.62 14.14 -19.60
C ALA A 296 18.70 13.20 -18.81
N PHE A 297 17.42 13.15 -19.17
CA PHE A 297 16.45 12.23 -18.62
C PHE A 297 16.92 10.78 -18.72
N SER A 298 17.29 10.31 -19.91
CA SER A 298 17.69 8.92 -20.15
C SER A 298 18.89 8.49 -19.31
N ARG A 299 19.88 9.36 -19.11
CA ARG A 299 21.04 9.10 -18.25
C ARG A 299 20.63 8.89 -16.79
N VAL A 300 19.78 9.79 -16.26
CA VAL A 300 19.34 9.73 -14.87
C VAL A 300 18.43 8.52 -14.66
N PHE A 301 17.51 8.26 -15.58
CA PHE A 301 16.61 7.11 -15.56
C PHE A 301 17.39 5.79 -15.58
N LYS A 302 18.37 5.62 -16.50
CA LYS A 302 19.20 4.41 -16.56
C LYS A 302 19.99 4.19 -15.28
N ARG A 303 20.50 5.25 -14.64
CA ARG A 303 21.21 5.15 -13.35
C ARG A 303 20.31 4.62 -12.24
N GLU A 304 19.07 5.07 -12.19
CA GLU A 304 18.09 4.69 -11.17
C GLU A 304 17.53 3.27 -11.41
N PHE A 305 17.06 3.00 -12.62
CA PHE A 305 16.34 1.75 -12.95
C PHE A 305 17.23 0.65 -13.53
N ARG A 306 18.53 0.92 -13.74
CA ARG A 306 19.51 -0.01 -14.32
C ARG A 306 19.20 -0.44 -15.76
N VAL A 307 18.17 0.13 -16.39
CA VAL A 307 17.78 -0.08 -17.80
C VAL A 307 17.43 1.24 -18.45
N SER A 308 17.59 1.34 -19.78
CA SER A 308 17.19 2.55 -20.51
C SER A 308 15.65 2.71 -20.53
N PRO A 309 15.13 3.95 -20.70
CA PRO A 309 13.68 4.20 -20.80
C PRO A 309 13.02 3.34 -21.89
N GLY A 310 13.66 3.19 -23.05
CA GLY A 310 13.13 2.36 -24.14
C GLY A 310 13.10 0.86 -23.81
N GLN A 311 14.12 0.35 -23.12
CA GLN A 311 14.11 -1.04 -22.62
C GLN A 311 13.05 -1.24 -21.55
N TYR A 312 12.86 -0.26 -20.67
CA TYR A 312 11.83 -0.29 -19.62
C TYR A 312 10.42 -0.37 -20.24
N ARG A 313 10.13 0.47 -21.24
CA ARG A 313 8.86 0.45 -22.00
C ARG A 313 8.58 -0.93 -22.63
N ARG A 314 9.56 -1.48 -23.38
CA ARG A 314 9.41 -2.80 -24.03
C ARG A 314 9.16 -3.93 -23.04
N LYS A 315 9.84 -3.91 -21.89
CA LYS A 315 9.60 -4.93 -20.84
C LYS A 315 8.21 -4.81 -20.22
N ALA A 316 7.68 -3.59 -20.09
CA ALA A 316 6.34 -3.36 -19.55
C ALA A 316 5.25 -3.84 -20.51
N GLN A 317 5.41 -3.60 -21.81
CA GLN A 317 4.47 -4.03 -22.86
C GLN A 317 4.42 -5.55 -23.02
N LYS A 318 5.55 -6.26 -22.91
CA LYS A 318 5.61 -7.74 -22.99
C LYS A 318 4.94 -8.47 -21.81
N LYS A 319 4.65 -7.80 -20.71
CA LYS A 319 3.94 -8.40 -19.56
C LYS A 319 2.42 -8.28 -19.64
N VAL A 320 1.90 -7.58 -20.64
CA VAL A 320 0.45 -7.34 -20.85
C VAL A 320 -0.12 -8.29 -21.93
N THR A 321 0.75 -8.90 -22.73
CA THR A 321 0.42 -9.95 -23.72
C THR A 321 0.67 -11.33 -23.10
#